data_badf9724f9d4b68a7aeda0ac5644d0c4
#
_entry.id   badf9724f9d4b68a7aeda0ac5644d0c4
#
_cell.length_a   1.000
_cell.length_b   1.000
_cell.length_c   1.000
_cell.angle_alpha   90.00
_cell.angle_beta   90.00
_cell.angle_gamma   90.00
#
_symmetry.space_group_name_H-M   'P 1'
#
loop_
_entity.id
_entity.type
_entity.pdbx_description
1 polymer ?
#
loop_
_entity_poly.entity_id
_entity_poly.type
_entity_poly.pdbx_seq_one_letter_code
_entity_poly.pdbx_strand_id
1 'polypeptide(L)'
;MDVLVSDTSVVIDLERAGLIERIFELPYRFVVPDALYEKEIKDYGGERLRALGLQVRSLTGEQLTEAQRLRSLERRISIHDSYALSLAKAEAAILLAGDAAMRRLAEAEEVRCHGVLWVFDQLEERHVVAAAALHDGLTRVIAHPRCWLPREAVNLRLTRYAAPEEDA
;
A
#
# COMPACT_ATOMS: atom_id res chain seq x y z
N MET A 1 16.14 7.14 -3.02
CA MET A 1 15.22 5.97 -2.87
C MET A 1 13.95 6.49 -2.23
N ASP A 2 12.86 6.40 -2.95
CA ASP A 2 11.58 6.91 -2.46
C ASP A 2 11.07 6.07 -1.27
N VAL A 3 10.41 6.72 -0.34
CA VAL A 3 9.80 6.09 0.82
C VAL A 3 8.31 5.85 0.51
N LEU A 4 7.85 4.65 0.79
CA LEU A 4 6.44 4.27 0.72
C LEU A 4 5.91 4.04 2.14
N VAL A 5 4.98 4.86 2.57
CA VAL A 5 4.25 4.65 3.81
C VAL A 5 2.96 3.91 3.50
N SER A 6 2.75 2.75 4.09
CA SER A 6 1.58 1.92 3.80
C SER A 6 0.54 1.98 4.93
N ASP A 7 -0.74 1.98 4.54
CA ASP A 7 -1.82 1.57 5.43
C ASP A 7 -1.97 0.04 5.43
N THR A 8 -2.77 -0.47 6.34
CA THR A 8 -2.97 -1.92 6.49
C THR A 8 -3.71 -2.55 5.32
N SER A 9 -4.60 -1.82 4.64
CA SER A 9 -5.42 -2.37 3.56
C SER A 9 -4.57 -2.85 2.38
N VAL A 10 -3.54 -2.09 2.02
CA VAL A 10 -2.61 -2.45 0.94
C VAL A 10 -1.75 -3.66 1.33
N VAL A 11 -1.30 -3.73 2.57
CA VAL A 11 -0.55 -4.90 3.09
C VAL A 11 -1.41 -6.17 3.02
N ILE A 12 -2.67 -6.09 3.43
CA ILE A 12 -3.61 -7.22 3.39
C ILE A 12 -3.86 -7.68 1.95
N ASP A 13 -4.07 -6.77 1.02
CA ASP A 13 -4.29 -7.13 -0.39
C ASP A 13 -3.05 -7.78 -1.01
N LEU A 14 -1.85 -7.32 -0.69
CA LEU A 14 -0.61 -7.94 -1.14
C LEU A 14 -0.38 -9.32 -0.52
N GLU A 15 -0.76 -9.53 0.74
CA GLU A 15 -0.76 -10.87 1.37
C GLU A 15 -1.74 -11.81 0.65
N ARG A 16 -2.96 -11.36 0.35
CA ARG A 16 -3.95 -12.14 -0.41
C ARG A 16 -3.45 -12.50 -1.81
N ALA A 17 -2.74 -11.58 -2.44
CA ALA A 17 -2.11 -11.83 -3.73
C ALA A 17 -0.94 -12.81 -3.67
N GLY A 18 -0.39 -13.08 -2.49
CA GLY A 18 0.86 -13.84 -2.32
C GLY A 18 2.09 -13.10 -2.83
N LEU A 19 2.03 -11.76 -2.87
CA LEU A 19 3.07 -10.90 -3.45
C LEU A 19 3.76 -9.99 -2.43
N ILE A 20 3.37 -10.04 -1.16
CA ILE A 20 3.89 -9.12 -0.14
C ILE A 20 5.41 -9.19 0.02
N GLU A 21 6.02 -10.36 -0.14
CA GLU A 21 7.47 -10.50 -0.02
C GLU A 21 8.20 -9.87 -1.21
N ARG A 22 7.57 -9.89 -2.39
CA ARG A 22 8.15 -9.40 -3.63
C ARG A 22 8.27 -7.88 -3.69
N ILE A 23 7.48 -7.15 -2.89
CA ILE A 23 7.57 -5.69 -2.87
C ILE A 23 8.92 -5.19 -2.35
N PHE A 24 9.59 -5.98 -1.49
CA PHE A 24 10.92 -5.61 -0.96
C PHE A 24 12.05 -5.72 -1.99
N GLU A 25 11.78 -6.29 -3.16
CA GLU A 25 12.69 -6.27 -4.31
C GLU A 25 12.56 -4.98 -5.15
N LEU A 26 11.51 -4.19 -4.91
CA LEU A 26 11.34 -2.88 -5.52
C LEU A 26 12.34 -1.87 -4.92
N PRO A 27 12.77 -0.85 -5.68
CA PRO A 27 13.74 0.15 -5.21
C PRO A 27 13.09 1.21 -4.31
N TYR A 28 12.29 0.76 -3.33
CA TYR A 28 11.60 1.60 -2.36
C TYR A 28 11.90 1.16 -0.94
N ARG A 29 11.81 2.09 -0.01
CA ARG A 29 11.78 1.79 1.42
C ARG A 29 10.35 1.75 1.90
N PHE A 30 9.91 0.61 2.40
CA PHE A 30 8.56 0.45 2.94
C PHE A 30 8.56 0.75 4.43
N VAL A 31 7.67 1.65 4.83
CA VAL A 31 7.57 2.17 6.20
C VAL A 31 6.13 2.07 6.68
N VAL A 32 5.96 1.77 7.95
CA VAL A 32 4.66 1.85 8.64
C VAL A 32 4.83 2.53 9.99
N PRO A 33 3.82 3.28 10.46
CA PRO A 33 3.80 3.79 11.83
C PRO A 33 3.84 2.65 12.85
N ASP A 34 4.53 2.86 13.97
CA ASP A 34 4.64 1.86 15.05
C ASP A 34 3.29 1.46 15.63
N ALA A 35 2.39 2.40 15.86
CA ALA A 35 1.05 2.13 16.37
C ALA A 35 0.22 1.27 15.39
N LEU A 36 0.34 1.51 14.08
CA LEU A 36 -0.30 0.69 13.05
C LEU A 36 0.33 -0.71 13.01
N TYR A 37 1.66 -0.79 13.07
CA TYR A 37 2.37 -2.07 13.10
C TYR A 37 1.93 -2.93 14.30
N GLU A 38 2.00 -2.40 15.51
CA GLU A 38 1.65 -3.12 16.74
C GLU A 38 0.18 -3.57 16.78
N LYS A 39 -0.71 -2.76 16.24
CA LYS A 39 -2.16 -2.99 16.30
C LYS A 39 -2.67 -3.90 15.19
N GLU A 40 -2.11 -3.81 13.98
CA GLU A 40 -2.74 -4.37 12.79
C GLU A 40 -1.83 -5.29 11.96
N ILE A 41 -0.51 -5.16 12.04
CA ILE A 41 0.42 -5.92 11.18
C ILE A 41 1.17 -7.02 11.93
N LYS A 42 1.55 -6.76 13.17
CA LYS A 42 2.45 -7.62 13.95
C LYS A 42 1.98 -9.08 14.01
N ASP A 43 0.71 -9.30 14.30
CA ASP A 43 0.11 -10.65 14.45
C ASP A 43 -0.13 -11.34 13.10
N TYR A 44 0.03 -10.62 11.97
CA TYR A 44 -0.12 -11.14 10.61
C TYR A 44 1.21 -11.34 9.88
N GLY A 45 2.25 -11.74 10.62
CA GLY A 45 3.56 -11.99 10.04
C GLY A 45 4.46 -10.75 9.99
N GLY A 46 4.20 -9.76 10.85
CA GLY A 46 4.94 -8.50 10.88
C GLY A 46 6.45 -8.68 11.08
N GLU A 47 6.87 -9.63 11.92
CA GLU A 47 8.31 -9.90 12.11
C GLU A 47 8.99 -10.40 10.85
N ARG A 48 8.29 -11.25 10.06
CA ARG A 48 8.76 -11.69 8.74
C ARG A 48 8.94 -10.49 7.80
N LEU A 49 7.96 -9.57 7.77
CA LEU A 49 8.04 -8.37 6.93
C LEU A 49 9.18 -7.45 7.37
N ARG A 50 9.43 -7.32 8.66
CA ARG A 50 10.60 -6.59 9.18
C ARG A 50 11.92 -7.22 8.75
N ALA A 51 12.01 -8.54 8.81
CA ALA A 51 13.19 -9.26 8.35
C ALA A 51 13.46 -9.06 6.85
N LEU A 52 12.41 -8.84 6.04
CA LEU A 52 12.48 -8.55 4.62
C LEU A 52 12.78 -7.07 4.30
N GLY A 53 12.67 -6.17 5.28
CA GLY A 53 13.02 -4.77 5.10
C GLY A 53 11.94 -3.76 5.49
N LEU A 54 10.78 -4.21 6.01
CA LEU A 54 9.77 -3.28 6.51
C LEU A 54 10.32 -2.48 7.69
N GLN A 55 10.28 -1.16 7.56
CA GLN A 55 10.68 -0.25 8.62
C GLN A 55 9.47 0.17 9.44
N VAL A 56 9.62 0.14 10.75
CA VAL A 56 8.62 0.61 11.70
C VAL A 56 9.11 1.92 12.30
N ARG A 57 8.31 2.97 12.25
CA ARG A 57 8.67 4.31 12.74
C ARG A 57 7.70 4.85 13.75
N SER A 58 8.23 5.40 14.83
CA SER A 58 7.46 6.19 15.79
C SER A 58 7.26 7.61 15.25
N LEU A 59 6.06 8.14 15.48
CA LEU A 59 5.73 9.52 15.15
C LEU A 59 6.27 10.46 16.23
N THR A 60 6.76 11.62 15.80
CA THR A 60 7.09 12.72 16.72
C THR A 60 5.82 13.37 17.28
N GLY A 61 5.96 14.18 18.33
CA GLY A 61 4.83 14.95 18.88
C GLY A 61 4.17 15.86 17.84
N GLU A 62 4.95 16.47 16.95
CA GLU A 62 4.43 17.30 15.84
C GLU A 62 3.63 16.46 14.86
N GLN A 63 4.13 15.29 14.48
CA GLN A 63 3.43 14.37 13.58
C GLN A 63 2.14 13.82 14.21
N LEU A 64 2.12 13.57 15.51
CA LEU A 64 0.90 13.17 16.23
C LEU A 64 -0.14 14.29 16.24
N THR A 65 0.27 15.53 16.44
CA THR A 65 -0.61 16.70 16.37
C THR A 65 -1.16 16.86 14.96
N GLU A 66 -0.34 16.71 13.94
CA GLU A 66 -0.76 16.75 12.54
C GLU A 66 -1.76 15.64 12.22
N ALA A 67 -1.52 14.42 12.71
CA ALA A 67 -2.46 13.30 12.55
C ALA A 67 -3.85 13.61 13.14
N GLN A 68 -3.89 14.26 14.30
CA GLN A 68 -5.16 14.71 14.91
C GLN A 68 -5.86 15.75 14.05
N ARG A 69 -5.12 16.72 13.48
CA ARG A 69 -5.67 17.70 12.55
C ARG A 69 -6.27 17.03 11.32
N LEU A 70 -5.53 16.13 10.69
CA LEU A 70 -5.96 15.37 9.50
C LEU A 70 -7.25 14.58 9.79
N ARG A 71 -7.32 13.90 10.93
CA ARG A 71 -8.50 13.16 11.32
C ARG A 71 -9.71 14.07 11.62
N SER A 72 -9.47 15.29 12.08
CA SER A 72 -10.56 16.28 12.27
C SER A 72 -11.17 16.75 10.95
N LEU A 73 -10.37 16.77 9.86
CA LEU A 73 -10.83 17.12 8.52
C LEU A 73 -11.63 16.00 7.86
N GLU A 74 -11.27 14.74 8.12
CA GLU A 74 -11.94 13.57 7.54
C GLU A 74 -12.16 12.50 8.63
N ARG A 75 -13.33 12.52 9.23
CA ARG A 75 -13.67 11.62 10.36
C ARG A 75 -13.88 10.15 9.96
N ARG A 76 -13.98 9.87 8.66
CA ARG A 76 -14.16 8.49 8.16
C ARG A 76 -12.85 7.71 8.15
N ILE A 77 -11.69 8.36 8.22
CA ILE A 77 -10.43 7.65 8.35
C ILE A 77 -10.19 7.23 9.81
N SER A 78 -9.50 6.11 10.00
CA SER A 78 -9.10 5.66 11.33
C SER A 78 -7.97 6.52 11.91
N ILE A 79 -7.72 6.38 13.20
CA ILE A 79 -6.57 7.04 13.82
C ILE A 79 -5.25 6.53 13.24
N HIS A 80 -5.16 5.23 12.94
CA HIS A 80 -3.95 4.63 12.36
C HIS A 80 -3.72 5.11 10.92
N ASP A 81 -4.79 5.30 10.13
CA ASP A 81 -4.69 5.91 8.79
C ASP A 81 -4.16 7.34 8.88
N SER A 82 -4.62 8.11 9.86
CA SER A 82 -4.12 9.48 10.06
C SER A 82 -2.64 9.50 10.44
N TYR A 83 -2.15 8.50 11.15
CA TYR A 83 -0.72 8.37 11.45
C TYR A 83 0.08 8.08 10.17
N ALA A 84 -0.39 7.17 9.32
CA ALA A 84 0.26 6.88 8.05
C ALA A 84 0.33 8.11 7.15
N LEU A 85 -0.77 8.87 7.02
CA LEU A 85 -0.81 10.09 6.23
C LEU A 85 0.12 11.18 6.78
N SER A 86 0.11 11.38 8.10
CA SER A 86 0.99 12.35 8.76
C SER A 86 2.48 12.02 8.55
N LEU A 87 2.83 10.75 8.69
CA LEU A 87 4.20 10.28 8.43
C LEU A 87 4.60 10.47 6.97
N ALA A 88 3.72 10.10 6.02
CA ALA A 88 3.97 10.29 4.60
C ALA A 88 4.18 11.75 4.23
N LYS A 89 3.37 12.65 4.80
CA LYS A 89 3.50 14.10 4.60
C LYS A 89 4.82 14.63 5.13
N ALA A 90 5.18 14.27 6.36
CA ALA A 90 6.42 14.73 7.00
C ALA A 90 7.69 14.28 6.27
N GLU A 91 7.66 13.09 5.68
CA GLU A 91 8.81 12.52 4.95
C GLU A 91 8.79 12.80 3.45
N ALA A 92 7.82 13.59 2.95
CA ALA A 92 7.59 13.79 1.52
C ALA A 92 7.50 12.44 0.75
N ALA A 93 6.94 11.43 1.40
CA ALA A 93 6.82 10.06 0.92
C ALA A 93 5.57 9.86 0.07
N ILE A 94 5.48 8.71 -0.57
CA ILE A 94 4.26 8.22 -1.22
C ILE A 94 3.44 7.45 -0.18
N LEU A 95 2.17 7.79 -0.05
CA LEU A 95 1.21 7.03 0.75
C LEU A 95 0.63 5.89 -0.09
N LEU A 96 0.62 4.69 0.46
CA LEU A 96 -0.12 3.56 -0.09
C LEU A 96 -1.41 3.38 0.71
N ALA A 97 -2.56 3.63 0.09
CA ALA A 97 -3.86 3.54 0.73
C ALA A 97 -4.95 3.06 -0.22
N GLY A 98 -5.82 2.19 0.28
CA GLY A 98 -6.94 1.63 -0.48
C GLY A 98 -8.24 2.41 -0.35
N ASP A 99 -8.44 3.14 0.74
CA ASP A 99 -9.67 3.85 1.04
C ASP A 99 -9.84 5.16 0.27
N ALA A 100 -11.04 5.40 -0.25
CA ALA A 100 -11.35 6.60 -1.03
C ALA A 100 -11.29 7.89 -0.20
N ALA A 101 -11.71 7.86 1.06
CA ALA A 101 -11.64 9.04 1.95
C ALA A 101 -10.18 9.40 2.23
N MET A 102 -9.34 8.40 2.47
CA MET A 102 -7.90 8.56 2.68
C MET A 102 -7.23 9.18 1.45
N ARG A 103 -7.55 8.70 0.25
CA ARG A 103 -6.98 9.23 -1.00
C ARG A 103 -7.39 10.67 -1.28
N ARG A 104 -8.66 11.02 -1.04
CA ARG A 104 -9.13 12.43 -1.19
C ARG A 104 -8.44 13.36 -0.21
N LEU A 105 -8.27 12.93 1.03
CA LEU A 105 -7.56 13.74 2.03
C LEU A 105 -6.09 13.89 1.67
N ALA A 106 -5.41 12.82 1.24
CA ALA A 106 -4.03 12.88 0.78
C ALA A 106 -3.85 13.87 -0.38
N GLU A 107 -4.76 13.84 -1.36
CA GLU A 107 -4.76 14.78 -2.48
C GLU A 107 -4.93 16.22 -2.01
N ALA A 108 -5.89 16.49 -1.12
CA ALA A 108 -6.11 17.82 -0.54
C ALA A 108 -4.89 18.34 0.26
N GLU A 109 -4.13 17.44 0.84
CA GLU A 109 -2.91 17.75 1.62
C GLU A 109 -1.62 17.66 0.77
N GLU A 110 -1.76 17.55 -0.56
CA GLU A 110 -0.66 17.47 -1.53
C GLU A 110 0.31 16.29 -1.29
N VAL A 111 -0.20 15.19 -0.72
CA VAL A 111 0.55 13.95 -0.53
C VAL A 111 0.28 12.99 -1.69
N ARG A 112 1.33 12.54 -2.36
CA ARG A 112 1.20 11.53 -3.42
C ARG A 112 0.62 10.25 -2.82
N CYS A 113 -0.45 9.74 -3.42
CA CYS A 113 -1.15 8.56 -2.91
C CYS A 113 -1.46 7.58 -4.03
N HIS A 114 -1.16 6.31 -3.80
CA HIS A 114 -1.47 5.21 -4.70
C HIS A 114 -2.14 4.05 -3.97
N GLY A 115 -2.88 3.22 -4.69
CA GLY A 115 -3.46 1.98 -4.17
C GLY A 115 -2.64 0.75 -4.54
N VAL A 116 -3.16 -0.43 -4.18
CA VAL A 116 -2.48 -1.70 -4.45
C VAL A 116 -2.25 -1.96 -5.94
N LEU A 117 -3.13 -1.50 -6.83
CA LEU A 117 -2.97 -1.68 -8.28
C LEU A 117 -1.70 -1.00 -8.81
N TRP A 118 -1.32 0.15 -8.26
CA TRP A 118 -0.05 0.78 -8.61
C TRP A 118 1.16 -0.08 -8.19
N VAL A 119 1.06 -0.78 -7.05
CA VAL A 119 2.12 -1.71 -6.64
C VAL A 119 2.24 -2.87 -7.62
N PHE A 120 1.11 -3.40 -8.11
CA PHE A 120 1.12 -4.39 -9.19
C PHE A 120 1.81 -3.87 -10.45
N ASP A 121 1.52 -2.62 -10.85
CA ASP A 121 2.18 -1.98 -11.98
C ASP A 121 3.69 -1.86 -11.78
N GLN A 122 4.15 -1.50 -10.57
CA GLN A 122 5.58 -1.42 -10.26
C GLN A 122 6.27 -2.79 -10.31
N LEU A 123 5.60 -3.84 -9.84
CA LEU A 123 6.12 -5.21 -9.91
C LEU A 123 6.25 -5.70 -11.36
N GLU A 124 5.30 -5.32 -12.22
CA GLU A 124 5.31 -5.62 -13.66
C GLU A 124 6.40 -4.83 -14.40
N GLU A 125 6.37 -3.51 -14.30
CA GLU A 125 7.28 -2.60 -15.01
C GLU A 125 8.76 -2.87 -14.71
N ARG A 126 9.05 -3.33 -13.51
CA ARG A 126 10.41 -3.65 -13.06
C ARG A 126 10.77 -5.13 -13.22
N HIS A 127 9.89 -5.91 -13.84
CA HIS A 127 10.08 -7.36 -14.05
C HIS A 127 10.40 -8.14 -12.77
N VAL A 128 9.89 -7.68 -11.61
CA VAL A 128 10.04 -8.37 -10.33
C VAL A 128 9.19 -9.63 -10.28
N VAL A 129 7.99 -9.57 -10.88
CA VAL A 129 7.02 -10.67 -10.90
C VAL A 129 6.54 -10.91 -12.33
N ALA A 130 6.51 -12.16 -12.75
CA ALA A 130 6.01 -12.55 -14.07
C ALA A 130 4.51 -12.28 -14.22
N ALA A 131 4.06 -12.01 -15.43
CA ALA A 131 2.65 -11.68 -15.75
C ALA A 131 1.67 -12.75 -15.24
N ALA A 132 1.99 -14.04 -15.37
CA ALA A 132 1.15 -15.12 -14.89
C ALA A 132 0.94 -15.06 -13.35
N ALA A 133 1.98 -14.75 -12.59
CA ALA A 133 1.89 -14.63 -11.13
C ALA A 133 1.14 -13.35 -10.71
N LEU A 134 1.27 -12.26 -11.46
CA LEU A 134 0.47 -11.04 -11.26
C LEU A 134 -1.00 -11.30 -11.53
N HIS A 135 -1.32 -12.01 -12.62
CA HIS A 135 -2.69 -12.42 -12.94
C HIS A 135 -3.31 -13.24 -11.82
N ASP A 136 -2.62 -14.28 -11.36
CA ASP A 136 -3.10 -15.15 -10.28
C ASP A 136 -3.25 -14.39 -8.96
N GLY A 137 -2.31 -13.52 -8.64
CA GLY A 137 -2.36 -12.68 -7.44
C GLY A 137 -3.54 -11.73 -7.46
N LEU A 138 -3.76 -11.01 -8.55
CA LEU A 138 -4.87 -10.07 -8.71
C LEU A 138 -6.22 -10.80 -8.68
N THR A 139 -6.31 -11.97 -9.31
CA THR A 139 -7.49 -12.82 -9.27
C THR A 139 -7.85 -13.22 -7.82
N ARG A 140 -6.86 -13.56 -7.01
CA ARG A 140 -7.09 -13.87 -5.58
C ARG A 140 -7.58 -12.65 -4.79
N VAL A 141 -7.04 -11.46 -5.05
CA VAL A 141 -7.48 -10.22 -4.38
C VAL A 141 -8.94 -9.94 -4.68
N ILE A 142 -9.34 -9.98 -5.95
CA ILE A 142 -10.72 -9.66 -6.36
C ILE A 142 -11.74 -10.72 -5.98
N ALA A 143 -11.31 -11.96 -5.73
CA ALA A 143 -12.18 -13.02 -5.25
C ALA A 143 -12.63 -12.80 -3.79
N HIS A 144 -11.96 -11.93 -3.04
CA HIS A 144 -12.30 -11.67 -1.65
C HIS A 144 -13.56 -10.79 -1.55
N PRO A 145 -14.55 -11.12 -0.68
CA PRO A 145 -15.82 -10.38 -0.57
C PRO A 145 -15.66 -8.91 -0.18
N ARG A 146 -14.55 -8.55 0.46
CA ARG A 146 -14.23 -7.18 0.89
C ARG A 146 -13.30 -6.44 -0.07
N CYS A 147 -13.17 -6.92 -1.31
CA CYS A 147 -12.41 -6.22 -2.34
C CYS A 147 -13.26 -5.10 -2.94
N TRP A 148 -12.74 -3.88 -2.90
CA TRP A 148 -13.39 -2.67 -3.44
C TRP A 148 -12.58 -2.04 -4.57
N LEU A 149 -11.74 -2.83 -5.25
CA LEU A 149 -10.94 -2.32 -6.37
C LEU A 149 -11.83 -1.96 -7.57
N PRO A 150 -11.49 -0.86 -8.29
CA PRO A 150 -12.25 -0.45 -9.47
C PRO A 150 -12.23 -1.54 -10.54
N ARG A 151 -13.40 -2.05 -10.91
CA ARG A 151 -13.54 -3.19 -11.83
C ARG A 151 -12.86 -2.96 -13.18
N GLU A 152 -13.01 -1.78 -13.74
CA GLU A 152 -12.40 -1.44 -15.04
C GLU A 152 -10.87 -1.47 -14.96
N ALA A 153 -10.29 -0.87 -13.92
CA ALA A 153 -8.85 -0.86 -13.71
C ALA A 153 -8.27 -2.27 -13.46
N VAL A 154 -9.04 -3.12 -12.77
CA VAL A 154 -8.68 -4.54 -12.57
C VAL A 154 -8.72 -5.30 -13.91
N ASN A 155 -9.80 -5.18 -14.67
CA ASN A 155 -9.96 -5.89 -15.94
C ASN A 155 -8.88 -5.51 -16.95
N LEU A 156 -8.50 -4.24 -17.01
CA LEU A 156 -7.42 -3.76 -17.87
C LEU A 156 -6.10 -4.49 -17.58
N ARG A 157 -5.77 -4.68 -16.29
CA ARG A 157 -4.55 -5.39 -15.88
C ARG A 157 -4.64 -6.89 -16.13
N LEU A 158 -5.76 -7.52 -15.79
CA LEU A 158 -5.96 -8.96 -16.04
C LEU A 158 -5.83 -9.28 -17.54
N THR A 159 -6.37 -8.44 -18.41
CA THR A 159 -6.23 -8.59 -19.87
C THR A 159 -4.77 -8.45 -20.28
N ARG A 160 -4.05 -7.48 -19.75
CA ARG A 160 -2.63 -7.26 -20.06
C ARG A 160 -1.76 -8.43 -19.58
N TYR A 161 -2.01 -8.94 -18.37
CA TYR A 161 -1.26 -10.09 -17.82
C TYR A 161 -1.53 -11.41 -18.54
N ALA A 162 -2.70 -11.56 -19.15
CA ALA A 162 -3.07 -12.74 -19.91
C ALA A 162 -2.57 -12.69 -21.38
N ALA A 163 -2.05 -11.54 -21.85
CA ALA A 163 -1.49 -11.43 -23.18
C ALA A 163 -0.22 -12.32 -23.28
N PRO A 164 -0.02 -13.05 -24.40
CA PRO A 164 1.23 -13.76 -24.61
C PRO A 164 2.39 -12.75 -24.58
N GLU A 165 3.49 -13.13 -23.91
CA GLU A 165 4.72 -12.35 -24.00
C GLU A 165 5.10 -12.24 -25.48
N GLU A 166 5.14 -11.03 -26.02
CA GLU A 166 5.73 -10.81 -27.34
C GLU A 166 7.21 -11.18 -27.20
N ASP A 167 7.61 -12.25 -27.87
CA ASP A 167 9.01 -12.66 -27.97
C ASP A 167 9.82 -11.46 -28.44
N ALA A 168 10.63 -10.92 -27.54
CA ALA A 168 11.55 -9.82 -27.85
C ALA A 168 12.79 -10.34 -28.61
#